data_ad87070c689285509e191beec36e025a
#
_entry.id   ad87070c689285509e191beec36e025a
#
_cell.length_a   1.000
_cell.length_b   1.000
_cell.length_c   1.000
_cell.angle_alpha   90.00
_cell.angle_beta   90.00
_cell.angle_gamma   90.00
#
_symmetry.space_group_name_H-M   'P 1'
#
loop_
_entity.id
_entity.type
_entity.pdbx_description
1 polymer ?
#
loop_
_entity_poly.entity_id
_entity_poly.type
_entity_poly.pdbx_seq_one_letter_code
_entity_poly.pdbx_strand_id
1 'polypeptide(L)'
;MRRVEMLSDDTVQSPSRLPGWTVAHVLTHLARNADAPARRLSGALSSKDVPKYQSGAHQRRSEIEKGVTRSTGAIIADLQSSMEHLEEIFTASTAAGWPNGHFLGGGHYGVAGCPAHRLREVKMHHVDLGLGYSPLEWPEEYVNWDLPLLLKTVTERFDTSNSRRLFMAWLAGRGSLDSGTTLSPW
;
A
#
# COMPACT_ATOMS: atom_id res chain seq x y z
N MET A 1 -4.41 6.31 13.44
CA MET A 1 -5.86 6.09 13.38
C MET A 1 -6.69 7.30 13.82
N ARG A 2 -6.46 7.97 14.92
CA ARG A 2 -7.31 9.11 15.40
C ARG A 2 -7.65 10.20 14.37
N ARG A 3 -6.82 10.43 13.34
CA ARG A 3 -7.12 11.42 12.28
C ARG A 3 -8.17 10.96 11.26
N VAL A 4 -8.33 9.65 11.06
CA VAL A 4 -9.28 9.10 10.08
C VAL A 4 -10.70 9.04 10.66
N GLU A 5 -10.83 8.85 11.96
CA GLU A 5 -12.11 8.76 12.68
C GLU A 5 -12.93 10.07 12.69
N MET A 6 -12.28 11.19 12.37
CA MET A 6 -12.88 12.54 12.40
C MET A 6 -13.09 13.13 10.99
N LEU A 7 -12.98 12.33 9.93
CA LEU A 7 -13.15 12.84 8.57
C LEU A 7 -14.63 13.13 8.29
N SER A 8 -14.87 14.30 7.69
CA SER A 8 -16.20 14.67 7.19
C SER A 8 -16.49 13.98 5.85
N ASP A 9 -17.78 13.93 5.48
CA ASP A 9 -18.20 13.41 4.17
C ASP A 9 -17.52 14.17 3.02
N ASP A 10 -17.45 15.51 3.12
CA ASP A 10 -16.77 16.34 2.11
C ASP A 10 -15.29 15.99 1.97
N THR A 11 -14.60 15.76 3.09
CA THR A 11 -13.19 15.37 3.07
C THR A 11 -13.00 13.99 2.42
N VAL A 12 -13.86 13.03 2.74
CA VAL A 12 -13.76 11.67 2.20
C VAL A 12 -14.04 11.64 0.70
N GLN A 13 -14.91 12.52 0.20
CA GLN A 13 -15.20 12.64 -1.22
C GLN A 13 -14.25 13.57 -1.97
N SER A 14 -13.38 14.30 -1.28
CA SER A 14 -12.41 15.18 -1.94
C SER A 14 -11.32 14.40 -2.71
N PRO A 15 -10.70 15.01 -3.74
CA PRO A 15 -9.59 14.39 -4.46
C PRO A 15 -8.43 14.04 -3.52
N SER A 16 -7.87 12.85 -3.69
CA SER A 16 -6.60 12.46 -3.08
C SER A 16 -5.41 12.95 -3.93
N ARG A 17 -4.17 12.63 -3.53
CA ARG A 17 -2.99 12.89 -4.36
C ARG A 17 -2.84 11.92 -5.53
N LEU A 18 -3.60 10.83 -5.55
CA LEU A 18 -3.59 9.88 -6.65
C LEU A 18 -4.54 10.34 -7.76
N PRO A 19 -4.08 10.43 -9.02
CA PRO A 19 -4.91 10.86 -10.13
C PRO A 19 -6.19 10.00 -10.27
N GLY A 20 -7.34 10.66 -10.33
CA GLY A 20 -8.65 10.01 -10.48
C GLY A 20 -9.19 9.34 -9.21
N TRP A 21 -8.49 9.42 -8.08
CA TRP A 21 -8.93 8.86 -6.80
C TRP A 21 -9.32 9.93 -5.79
N THR A 22 -10.39 9.69 -5.05
CA THR A 22 -10.76 10.44 -3.84
C THR A 22 -10.12 9.81 -2.60
N VAL A 23 -10.22 10.50 -1.47
CA VAL A 23 -9.84 9.94 -0.17
C VAL A 23 -10.59 8.63 0.11
N ALA A 24 -11.88 8.53 -0.27
CA ALA A 24 -12.68 7.29 -0.15
C ALA A 24 -12.03 6.11 -0.90
N HIS A 25 -11.49 6.35 -2.09
CA HIS A 25 -10.78 5.30 -2.86
C HIS A 25 -9.55 4.80 -2.12
N VAL A 26 -8.74 5.71 -1.58
CA VAL A 26 -7.51 5.36 -0.84
C VAL A 26 -7.87 4.58 0.44
N LEU A 27 -8.85 5.03 1.21
CA LEU A 27 -9.28 4.33 2.43
C LEU A 27 -9.83 2.93 2.11
N THR A 28 -10.71 2.82 1.10
CA THR A 28 -11.24 1.53 0.66
C THR A 28 -10.14 0.62 0.13
N HIS A 29 -9.19 1.16 -0.63
CA HIS A 29 -8.01 0.41 -1.07
C HIS A 29 -7.21 -0.13 0.12
N LEU A 30 -6.95 0.69 1.14
CA LEU A 30 -6.22 0.26 2.33
C LEU A 30 -6.95 -0.84 3.11
N ALA A 31 -8.29 -0.82 3.14
CA ALA A 31 -9.09 -1.91 3.72
C ALA A 31 -8.88 -3.21 2.93
N ARG A 32 -9.08 -3.18 1.61
CA ARG A 32 -8.86 -4.36 0.74
C ARG A 32 -7.41 -4.84 0.73
N ASN A 33 -6.47 -3.92 0.91
CA ASN A 33 -5.05 -4.24 1.04
C ASN A 33 -4.73 -4.92 2.40
N ALA A 34 -5.54 -4.76 3.43
CA ALA A 34 -5.44 -5.53 4.67
C ALA A 34 -6.07 -6.93 4.54
N ASP A 35 -7.24 -7.04 3.93
CA ASP A 35 -7.95 -8.31 3.77
C ASP A 35 -7.17 -9.34 2.95
N ALA A 36 -6.50 -8.90 1.90
CA ALA A 36 -5.81 -9.80 0.99
C ALA A 36 -4.66 -10.58 1.67
N PRO A 37 -3.72 -9.96 2.40
CA PRO A 37 -2.71 -10.69 3.17
C PRO A 37 -3.33 -11.47 4.33
N ALA A 38 -4.37 -10.97 5.00
CA ALA A 38 -5.06 -11.72 6.06
C ALA A 38 -5.57 -13.07 5.55
N ARG A 39 -6.27 -13.09 4.41
CA ARG A 39 -6.73 -14.35 3.77
C ARG A 39 -5.59 -15.28 3.42
N ARG A 40 -4.51 -14.76 2.82
CA ARG A 40 -3.36 -15.58 2.39
C ARG A 40 -2.60 -16.18 3.56
N LEU A 41 -2.36 -15.40 4.61
CA LEU A 41 -1.69 -15.87 5.83
C LEU A 41 -2.55 -16.90 6.58
N SER A 42 -3.85 -16.63 6.73
CA SER A 42 -4.79 -17.59 7.32
C SER A 42 -4.80 -18.92 6.55
N GLY A 43 -4.77 -18.84 5.21
CA GLY A 43 -4.58 -20.02 4.36
C GLY A 43 -3.26 -20.73 4.64
N ALA A 44 -2.15 -20.01 4.67
CA ALA A 44 -0.82 -20.56 4.90
C ALA A 44 -0.69 -21.24 6.28
N LEU A 45 -1.27 -20.65 7.33
CA LEU A 45 -1.36 -21.27 8.66
C LEU A 45 -2.11 -22.61 8.64
N SER A 46 -3.04 -22.76 7.70
CA SER A 46 -3.82 -24.00 7.49
C SER A 46 -3.25 -24.88 6.37
N SER A 47 -2.01 -24.63 5.94
CA SER A 47 -1.36 -25.33 4.82
C SER A 47 -2.16 -25.28 3.51
N LYS A 48 -2.92 -24.20 3.30
CA LYS A 48 -3.70 -23.96 2.08
C LYS A 48 -3.13 -22.75 1.35
N ASP A 49 -2.99 -22.85 0.03
CA ASP A 49 -2.69 -21.69 -0.80
C ASP A 49 -3.99 -20.99 -1.22
N VAL A 50 -4.10 -19.73 -0.81
CA VAL A 50 -5.27 -18.91 -1.07
C VAL A 50 -4.86 -17.71 -1.93
N PRO A 51 -5.50 -17.46 -3.08
CA PRO A 51 -5.17 -16.34 -3.94
C PRO A 51 -5.51 -15.00 -3.26
N LYS A 52 -4.72 -13.98 -3.59
CA LYS A 52 -4.94 -12.60 -3.10
C LYS A 52 -6.37 -12.10 -3.43
N TYR A 53 -6.81 -12.38 -4.63
CA TYR A 53 -8.18 -12.15 -5.13
C TYR A 53 -8.59 -13.34 -5.99
N GLN A 54 -9.78 -13.90 -5.76
CA GLN A 54 -10.27 -15.07 -6.50
C GLN A 54 -10.41 -14.80 -8.01
N SER A 55 -10.87 -13.60 -8.36
CA SER A 55 -11.04 -13.15 -9.75
C SER A 55 -9.98 -12.11 -10.17
N GLY A 56 -8.81 -12.10 -9.53
CA GLY A 56 -7.67 -11.28 -9.90
C GLY A 56 -7.90 -9.77 -9.76
N ALA A 57 -7.22 -8.99 -10.60
CA ALA A 57 -7.21 -7.52 -10.55
C ALA A 57 -8.60 -6.88 -10.77
N HIS A 58 -9.47 -7.55 -11.53
CA HIS A 58 -10.84 -7.09 -11.77
C HIS A 58 -11.65 -7.05 -10.47
N GLN A 59 -11.53 -8.09 -9.64
CA GLN A 59 -12.20 -8.13 -8.33
C GLN A 59 -11.75 -6.97 -7.45
N ARG A 60 -10.42 -6.74 -7.35
CA ARG A 60 -9.87 -5.64 -6.55
C ARG A 60 -10.47 -4.29 -6.98
N ARG A 61 -10.48 -4.00 -8.28
CA ARG A 61 -11.06 -2.77 -8.81
C ARG A 61 -12.54 -2.64 -8.46
N SER A 62 -13.33 -3.67 -8.72
CA SER A 62 -14.77 -3.70 -8.43
C SER A 62 -15.06 -3.50 -6.93
N GLU A 63 -14.27 -4.09 -6.04
CA GLU A 63 -14.43 -3.92 -4.58
C GLU A 63 -14.13 -2.50 -4.14
N ILE A 64 -13.12 -1.84 -4.73
CA ILE A 64 -12.81 -0.43 -4.45
C ILE A 64 -13.95 0.46 -4.93
N GLU A 65 -14.36 0.33 -6.20
CA GLU A 65 -15.45 1.15 -6.77
C GLU A 65 -16.77 1.02 -6.01
N LYS A 66 -17.12 -0.19 -5.57
CA LYS A 66 -18.29 -0.41 -4.72
C LYS A 66 -18.12 0.20 -3.33
N GLY A 67 -16.89 0.15 -2.81
CA GLY A 67 -16.59 0.65 -1.48
C GLY A 67 -16.75 2.15 -1.35
N VAL A 68 -16.38 2.92 -2.36
CA VAL A 68 -16.43 4.39 -2.33
C VAL A 68 -17.83 4.98 -2.34
N THR A 69 -18.83 4.20 -2.70
CA THR A 69 -20.25 4.63 -2.70
C THR A 69 -20.91 4.54 -1.33
N ARG A 70 -20.22 4.02 -0.33
CA ARG A 70 -20.71 3.88 1.04
C ARG A 70 -20.60 5.20 1.82
N SER A 71 -21.31 5.30 2.94
CA SER A 71 -21.14 6.43 3.86
C SER A 71 -19.72 6.48 4.45
N THR A 72 -19.26 7.67 4.83
CA THR A 72 -17.96 7.87 5.49
C THR A 72 -17.78 6.96 6.69
N GLY A 73 -18.79 6.87 7.56
CA GLY A 73 -18.75 5.98 8.73
C GLY A 73 -18.55 4.51 8.33
N ALA A 74 -19.23 4.04 7.27
CA ALA A 74 -19.08 2.67 6.79
C ALA A 74 -17.69 2.40 6.17
N ILE A 75 -17.09 3.36 5.47
CA ILE A 75 -15.75 3.25 4.92
C ILE A 75 -14.71 3.17 6.05
N ILE A 76 -14.85 4.02 7.06
CA ILE A 76 -13.94 4.05 8.22
C ILE A 76 -14.05 2.75 9.03
N ALA A 77 -15.28 2.29 9.31
CA ALA A 77 -15.52 1.04 10.05
C ALA A 77 -14.97 -0.18 9.31
N ASP A 78 -15.11 -0.23 7.98
CA ASP A 78 -14.56 -1.28 7.14
C ASP A 78 -13.01 -1.29 7.19
N LEU A 79 -12.38 -0.13 7.10
CA LEU A 79 -10.93 0.00 7.23
C LEU A 79 -10.45 -0.48 8.61
N GLN A 80 -11.11 -0.05 9.68
CA GLN A 80 -10.79 -0.45 11.04
C GLN A 80 -10.89 -1.97 11.21
N SER A 81 -12.03 -2.55 10.83
CA SER A 81 -12.28 -3.99 10.94
C SER A 81 -11.25 -4.82 10.14
N SER A 82 -10.93 -4.38 8.91
CA SER A 82 -9.92 -5.07 8.08
C SER A 82 -8.51 -4.99 8.69
N MET A 83 -8.17 -3.88 9.35
CA MET A 83 -6.88 -3.72 10.02
C MET A 83 -6.80 -4.56 11.29
N GLU A 84 -7.83 -4.57 12.12
CA GLU A 84 -7.92 -5.39 13.33
C GLU A 84 -7.81 -6.87 12.98
N HIS A 85 -8.54 -7.33 11.98
CA HIS A 85 -8.46 -8.70 11.52
C HIS A 85 -7.05 -9.07 11.02
N LEU A 86 -6.38 -8.20 10.27
CA LEU A 86 -5.00 -8.45 9.83
C LEU A 86 -4.04 -8.55 11.02
N GLU A 87 -4.21 -7.70 12.05
CA GLU A 87 -3.38 -7.72 13.26
C GLU A 87 -3.56 -9.03 14.05
N GLU A 88 -4.80 -9.54 14.15
CA GLU A 88 -5.09 -10.85 14.73
C GLU A 88 -4.34 -11.96 13.99
N ILE A 89 -4.36 -11.93 12.65
CA ILE A 89 -3.66 -12.93 11.83
C ILE A 89 -2.13 -12.79 11.96
N PHE A 90 -1.58 -11.59 12.06
CA PHE A 90 -0.16 -11.39 12.34
C PHE A 90 0.22 -11.97 13.72
N THR A 91 -0.60 -11.73 14.72
CA THR A 91 -0.40 -12.27 16.07
C THR A 91 -0.44 -13.81 16.05
N ALA A 92 -1.42 -14.39 15.39
CA ALA A 92 -1.52 -15.85 15.23
C ALA A 92 -0.32 -16.41 14.45
N SER A 93 0.14 -15.75 13.40
CA SER A 93 1.32 -16.13 12.63
C SER A 93 2.60 -16.09 13.49
N THR A 94 2.73 -15.10 14.36
CA THR A 94 3.87 -14.99 15.27
C THR A 94 3.85 -16.13 16.31
N ALA A 95 2.68 -16.43 16.88
CA ALA A 95 2.52 -17.48 17.87
C ALA A 95 2.76 -18.89 17.29
N ALA A 96 2.36 -19.11 16.03
CA ALA A 96 2.53 -20.40 15.33
C ALA A 96 3.94 -20.59 14.71
N GLY A 97 4.78 -19.54 14.72
CA GLY A 97 5.96 -19.46 13.87
C GLY A 97 5.54 -19.12 12.42
N TRP A 98 6.09 -18.05 11.86
CA TRP A 98 5.69 -17.58 10.53
C TRP A 98 5.80 -18.71 9.49
N PRO A 99 4.76 -18.94 8.67
CA PRO A 99 4.81 -19.95 7.63
C PRO A 99 5.97 -19.70 6.68
N ASN A 100 6.73 -20.74 6.36
CA ASN A 100 7.81 -20.67 5.38
C ASN A 100 7.25 -20.70 3.96
N GLY A 101 7.95 -20.03 3.03
CA GLY A 101 7.68 -20.15 1.61
C GLY A 101 7.17 -18.87 0.95
N HIS A 102 6.69 -19.07 -0.27
CA HIS A 102 6.13 -18.04 -1.11
C HIS A 102 4.66 -18.31 -1.36
N PHE A 103 3.88 -17.26 -1.50
CA PHE A 103 2.51 -17.40 -1.97
C PHE A 103 2.52 -17.83 -3.44
N LEU A 104 1.77 -18.88 -3.77
CA LEU A 104 1.48 -19.23 -5.16
C LEU A 104 0.65 -18.11 -5.82
N GLY A 105 0.89 -17.84 -7.07
CA GLY A 105 0.17 -16.79 -7.81
C GLY A 105 0.80 -15.39 -7.78
N GLY A 106 2.09 -15.32 -7.47
CA GLY A 106 2.89 -14.11 -7.65
C GLY A 106 2.74 -13.09 -6.51
N GLY A 107 3.80 -12.87 -5.86
CA GLY A 107 4.07 -11.77 -4.96
C GLY A 107 5.57 -11.56 -4.96
N HIS A 108 6.00 -10.31 -4.99
CA HIS A 108 7.43 -9.99 -4.98
C HIS A 108 8.08 -10.23 -3.60
N TYR A 109 7.35 -10.82 -2.66
CA TYR A 109 7.82 -11.09 -1.29
C TYR A 109 7.29 -12.44 -0.78
N GLY A 110 8.07 -13.10 0.08
CA GLY A 110 7.65 -14.31 0.77
C GLY A 110 6.59 -14.04 1.85
N VAL A 111 6.05 -15.10 2.42
CA VAL A 111 5.02 -15.03 3.47
C VAL A 111 5.44 -14.13 4.64
N ALA A 112 6.68 -14.28 5.11
CA ALA A 112 7.25 -13.45 6.18
C ALA A 112 7.40 -11.97 5.82
N GLY A 113 7.33 -11.62 4.54
CA GLY A 113 7.38 -10.24 4.05
C GLY A 113 6.06 -9.46 4.14
N CYS A 114 4.96 -10.12 4.51
CA CYS A 114 3.64 -9.47 4.59
C CYS A 114 3.60 -8.23 5.49
N PRO A 115 4.14 -8.24 6.72
CA PRO A 115 4.13 -7.05 7.58
C PRO A 115 4.89 -5.87 6.96
N ALA A 116 6.05 -6.14 6.39
CA ALA A 116 6.88 -5.12 5.75
C ALA A 116 6.19 -4.52 4.51
N HIS A 117 5.58 -5.37 3.66
CA HIS A 117 4.76 -4.90 2.54
C HIS A 117 3.58 -4.06 3.01
N ARG A 118 2.87 -4.49 4.07
CA ARG A 118 1.77 -3.71 4.64
C ARG A 118 2.25 -2.36 5.19
N LEU A 119 3.40 -2.32 5.82
CA LEU A 119 4.00 -1.06 6.30
C LEU A 119 4.22 -0.08 5.14
N ARG A 120 4.79 -0.54 4.01
CA ARG A 120 4.96 0.28 2.81
C ARG A 120 3.63 0.83 2.30
N GLU A 121 2.62 -0.01 2.12
CA GLU A 121 1.29 0.40 1.65
C GLU A 121 0.69 1.49 2.54
N VAL A 122 0.74 1.31 3.86
CA VAL A 122 0.22 2.29 4.81
C VAL A 122 1.00 3.60 4.75
N LYS A 123 2.34 3.55 4.70
CA LYS A 123 3.18 4.76 4.68
C LYS A 123 2.99 5.57 3.39
N MET A 124 2.98 4.91 2.23
CA MET A 124 2.79 5.56 0.94
C MET A 124 1.38 6.16 0.82
N HIS A 125 0.37 5.36 1.09
CA HIS A 125 -1.02 5.82 0.95
C HIS A 125 -1.47 6.80 2.04
N HIS A 126 -0.77 6.87 3.18
CA HIS A 126 -1.01 7.96 4.14
C HIS A 126 -0.64 9.32 3.55
N VAL A 127 0.43 9.40 2.75
CA VAL A 127 0.78 10.61 1.99
C VAL A 127 -0.26 10.88 0.90
N ASP A 128 -0.72 9.84 0.22
CA ASP A 128 -1.69 9.95 -0.89
C ASP A 128 -3.07 10.44 -0.45
N LEU A 129 -3.44 10.27 0.81
CA LEU A 129 -4.65 10.87 1.37
C LEU A 129 -4.68 12.41 1.22
N GLY A 130 -3.52 13.07 1.19
CA GLY A 130 -3.46 14.53 1.07
C GLY A 130 -3.90 15.31 2.31
N LEU A 131 -3.98 14.65 3.48
CA LEU A 131 -4.51 15.18 4.75
C LEU A 131 -3.42 15.71 5.69
N GLY A 132 -2.36 16.29 5.13
CA GLY A 132 -1.30 16.97 5.89
C GLY A 132 -0.15 16.07 6.34
N TYR A 133 -0.22 14.75 6.11
CA TYR A 133 0.93 13.86 6.32
C TYR A 133 1.86 13.94 5.11
N SER A 134 3.15 14.03 5.35
CA SER A 134 4.15 14.18 4.29
C SER A 134 5.27 13.12 4.40
N PRO A 135 6.05 12.90 3.34
CA PRO A 135 7.22 12.01 3.39
C PRO A 135 8.26 12.40 4.43
N LEU A 136 8.32 13.68 4.83
CA LEU A 136 9.24 14.16 5.87
C LEU A 136 8.90 13.61 7.27
N GLU A 137 7.69 13.07 7.45
CA GLU A 137 7.23 12.43 8.68
C GLU A 137 7.43 10.90 8.69
N TRP A 138 8.05 10.34 7.66
CA TRP A 138 8.39 8.92 7.66
C TRP A 138 9.48 8.63 8.69
N PRO A 139 9.31 7.60 9.54
CA PRO A 139 10.35 7.17 10.45
C PRO A 139 11.63 6.79 9.70
N GLU A 140 12.78 7.12 10.25
CA GLU A 140 14.06 6.84 9.64
C GLU A 140 14.28 5.34 9.42
N GLU A 141 13.84 4.51 10.35
CA GLU A 141 13.90 3.05 10.25
C GLU A 141 13.12 2.53 9.02
N TYR A 142 11.95 3.13 8.73
CA TYR A 142 11.19 2.79 7.54
C TYR A 142 11.94 3.19 6.26
N VAL A 143 12.47 4.41 6.22
CA VAL A 143 13.23 4.91 5.08
C VAL A 143 14.47 4.06 4.83
N ASN A 144 15.25 3.75 5.87
CA ASN A 144 16.45 2.93 5.81
C ASN A 144 16.17 1.50 5.32
N TRP A 145 15.00 0.95 5.66
CA TRP A 145 14.60 -0.37 5.20
C TRP A 145 14.11 -0.35 3.74
N ASP A 146 13.28 0.61 3.36
CA ASP A 146 12.53 0.57 2.09
C ASP A 146 13.27 1.22 0.92
N LEU A 147 14.05 2.28 1.17
CA LEU A 147 14.77 3.01 0.13
C LEU A 147 15.69 2.09 -0.72
N PRO A 148 16.52 1.20 -0.13
CA PRO A 148 17.34 0.28 -0.92
C PRO A 148 16.53 -0.68 -1.80
N LEU A 149 15.31 -1.04 -1.36
CA LEU A 149 14.41 -1.92 -2.13
C LEU A 149 13.80 -1.17 -3.32
N LEU A 150 13.37 0.07 -3.12
CA LEU A 150 12.83 0.91 -4.19
C LEU A 150 13.90 1.27 -5.23
N LEU A 151 15.15 1.51 -4.79
CA LEU A 151 16.26 1.79 -5.70
C LEU A 151 16.57 0.63 -6.66
N LYS A 152 16.33 -0.63 -6.26
CA LYS A 152 16.51 -1.79 -7.15
C LYS A 152 15.54 -1.78 -8.34
N THR A 153 14.39 -1.15 -8.22
CA THR A 153 13.36 -1.10 -9.27
C THR A 153 13.34 0.22 -10.03
N VAL A 154 14.08 1.22 -9.56
CA VAL A 154 13.98 2.59 -10.09
C VAL A 154 14.26 2.69 -11.58
N THR A 155 15.24 1.92 -12.08
CA THR A 155 15.64 1.96 -13.50
C THR A 155 14.56 1.45 -14.45
N GLU A 156 13.67 0.60 -13.97
CA GLU A 156 12.57 0.00 -14.74
C GLU A 156 11.30 0.88 -14.73
N ARG A 157 11.27 1.89 -13.84
CA ARG A 157 10.12 2.72 -13.57
C ARG A 157 10.17 4.11 -14.20
N PHE A 158 11.18 4.41 -14.99
CA PHE A 158 11.24 5.67 -15.71
C PHE A 158 10.30 5.65 -16.92
N ASP A 159 9.39 6.61 -16.99
CA ASP A 159 8.44 6.76 -18.08
C ASP A 159 9.13 7.22 -19.38
N THR A 160 10.25 7.91 -19.28
CA THR A 160 10.98 8.46 -20.43
C THR A 160 12.49 8.31 -20.32
N SER A 161 13.17 8.30 -21.49
CA SER A 161 14.64 8.33 -21.54
C SER A 161 15.22 9.61 -20.92
N ASN A 162 14.49 10.72 -20.97
CA ASN A 162 14.94 11.99 -20.38
C ASN A 162 14.90 11.93 -18.84
N SER A 163 13.82 11.39 -18.24
CA SER A 163 13.73 11.18 -16.79
C SER A 163 14.89 10.32 -16.29
N ARG A 164 15.24 9.27 -17.04
CA ARG A 164 16.39 8.41 -16.71
C ARG A 164 17.72 9.18 -16.74
N ARG A 165 17.95 10.02 -17.74
CA ARG A 165 19.17 10.85 -17.86
C ARG A 165 19.25 11.86 -16.72
N LEU A 166 18.18 12.56 -16.42
CA LEU A 166 18.10 13.53 -15.33
C LEU A 166 18.35 12.89 -13.98
N PHE A 167 17.77 11.72 -13.73
CA PHE A 167 18.00 10.96 -12.49
C PHE A 167 19.47 10.51 -12.38
N MET A 168 20.08 10.01 -13.47
CA MET A 168 21.49 9.66 -13.51
C MET A 168 22.38 10.88 -13.24
N ALA A 169 22.08 12.03 -13.81
CA ALA A 169 22.82 13.26 -13.57
C ALA A 169 22.73 13.70 -12.09
N TRP A 170 21.54 13.62 -11.50
CA TRP A 170 21.34 13.90 -10.08
C TRP A 170 22.13 12.96 -9.18
N LEU A 171 22.09 11.64 -9.43
CA LEU A 171 22.89 10.64 -8.68
C LEU A 171 24.38 10.93 -8.77
N ALA A 172 24.84 11.46 -9.91
CA ALA A 172 26.24 11.84 -10.13
C ALA A 172 26.58 13.24 -9.57
N GLY A 173 25.67 13.92 -8.86
CA GLY A 173 25.86 15.28 -8.34
C GLY A 173 25.92 16.35 -9.44
N ARG A 174 25.27 16.15 -10.58
CA ARG A 174 25.30 17.04 -11.78
C ARG A 174 23.96 17.69 -12.08
N GLY A 175 23.10 17.80 -11.10
CA GLY A 175 21.78 18.42 -11.26
C GLY A 175 20.91 18.26 -10.03
N SER A 176 19.68 18.80 -10.10
CA SER A 176 18.62 18.63 -9.12
C SER A 176 17.50 17.76 -9.69
N LEU A 177 16.81 17.01 -8.84
CA LEU A 177 15.53 16.42 -9.21
C LEU A 177 14.48 17.51 -9.12
N ASP A 178 13.88 17.82 -10.26
CA ASP A 178 12.76 18.75 -10.34
C ASP A 178 11.42 17.99 -10.35
N SER A 179 10.32 18.76 -10.32
CA SER A 179 8.96 18.21 -10.37
C SER A 179 8.61 17.52 -11.69
N GLY A 180 9.45 17.65 -12.72
CA GLY A 180 9.29 16.98 -14.01
C GLY A 180 9.91 15.58 -14.08
N THR A 181 10.68 15.19 -13.07
CA THR A 181 11.25 13.83 -13.00
C THR A 181 10.25 12.92 -12.30
N THR A 182 9.47 12.18 -13.08
CA THR A 182 8.44 11.27 -12.58
C THR A 182 8.85 9.82 -12.75
N LEU A 183 8.38 8.99 -11.85
CA LEU A 183 8.48 7.54 -11.89
C LEU A 183 7.08 6.93 -11.92
N SER A 184 6.88 5.89 -12.72
CA SER A 184 5.67 5.08 -12.61
C SER A 184 5.55 4.47 -11.22
N PRO A 185 4.33 4.21 -10.73
CA PRO A 185 4.12 3.56 -9.44
C PRO A 185 4.88 2.23 -9.33
N TRP A 186 5.32 1.93 -8.12
CA TRP A 186 5.98 0.63 -7.78
C TRP A 186 5.01 -0.52 -7.74
#